data_1121437d7209470013ba462cca1958e2
#
_entry.id   1121437d7209470013ba462cca1958e2
#
_cell.length_a   1.000
_cell.length_b   1.000
_cell.length_c   1.000
_cell.angle_alpha   90.00
_cell.angle_beta   90.00
_cell.angle_gamma   90.00
#
_symmetry.space_group_name_H-M   'P 1'
#
loop_
_entity.id
_entity.type
_entity.pdbx_description
1 polymer ?
#
loop_
_entity_poly.entity_id
_entity_poly.type
_entity_poly.pdbx_seq_one_letter_code
_entity_poly.pdbx_strand_id
1 'polypeptide(L)'
;MSYIIAIDVGIKNLSLCVFDFTTSKVVHWDNVTLVHNGRYLPANNVQYVRDFIANQSLYFTNAFMVLVERQIRCNMRIIEAVIQALFFERCLIISARSVKMHYGLSTKSYKANKQRAVEWAQEFISSSPQVFTNGTEAAFRNSKKLDDLADSLLLLMYYLDTYSNKLTVG
;
A
#
# COMPACT_ATOMS: atom_id res chain seq x y z
N MET A 1 -0.64 16.87 10.67
CA MET A 1 -0.11 15.84 9.77
C MET A 1 -1.29 15.21 9.06
N SER A 2 -1.17 14.95 7.78
CA SER A 2 -2.25 14.35 6.96
C SER A 2 -1.61 13.26 6.10
N TYR A 3 -2.05 12.01 6.29
CA TYR A 3 -1.43 10.86 5.64
C TYR A 3 -2.29 10.29 4.52
N ILE A 4 -1.63 9.87 3.44
CA ILE A 4 -2.17 8.96 2.44
C ILE A 4 -1.56 7.60 2.71
N ILE A 5 -2.40 6.59 2.88
CA ILE A 5 -1.99 5.23 3.24
C ILE A 5 -2.31 4.31 2.08
N ALA A 6 -1.31 3.65 1.51
CA ALA A 6 -1.49 2.66 0.46
C ALA A 6 -1.23 1.25 0.99
N ILE A 7 -2.16 0.34 0.72
CA ILE A 7 -2.18 -1.02 1.25
C ILE A 7 -2.31 -2.01 0.09
N ASP A 8 -1.31 -2.88 -0.05
CA ASP A 8 -1.46 -4.14 -0.78
C ASP A 8 -1.78 -5.25 0.22
N VAL A 9 -2.97 -5.85 0.10
CA VAL A 9 -3.53 -6.76 1.11
C VAL A 9 -2.87 -8.12 1.05
N GLY A 10 -2.32 -8.55 2.16
CA GLY A 10 -1.80 -9.89 2.39
C GLY A 10 -2.02 -10.35 3.82
N ILE A 11 -2.23 -11.66 4.04
CA ILE A 11 -2.43 -12.21 5.39
C ILE A 11 -1.10 -12.24 6.15
N LYS A 12 -0.03 -12.68 5.50
CA LYS A 12 1.32 -12.79 6.07
C LYS A 12 2.25 -11.65 5.64
N ASN A 13 1.97 -11.05 4.49
CA ASN A 13 2.78 -9.99 3.90
C ASN A 13 1.83 -8.92 3.37
N LEU A 14 1.17 -8.21 4.27
CA LEU A 14 0.47 -6.97 3.92
C LEU A 14 1.52 -5.89 3.75
N SER A 15 1.53 -5.19 2.62
CA SER A 15 2.43 -4.06 2.44
C SER A 15 1.73 -2.75 2.75
N LEU A 16 2.39 -1.92 3.54
CA LEU A 16 1.93 -0.61 3.99
C LEU A 16 2.91 0.46 3.53
N CYS A 17 2.44 1.42 2.72
CA CYS A 17 3.20 2.59 2.32
C CYS A 17 2.45 3.86 2.78
N VAL A 18 3.09 4.69 3.59
CA VAL A 18 2.49 5.89 4.18
C VAL A 18 3.21 7.13 3.67
N PHE A 19 2.45 8.05 3.10
CA PHE A 19 2.90 9.33 2.59
C PHE A 19 2.37 10.47 3.46
N ASP A 20 3.25 11.32 3.96
CA ASP A 20 2.86 12.56 4.62
C ASP A 20 2.66 13.66 3.57
N PHE A 21 1.41 14.04 3.40
CA PHE A 21 1.04 15.07 2.43
C PHE A 21 1.61 16.46 2.77
N THR A 22 1.88 16.73 4.06
CA THR A 22 2.43 18.00 4.52
C THR A 22 3.90 18.16 4.12
N THR A 23 4.68 17.10 4.22
CA THR A 23 6.12 17.11 3.90
C THR A 23 6.42 16.59 2.49
N SER A 24 5.42 16.05 1.80
CA SER A 24 5.55 15.37 0.51
C SER A 24 6.56 14.22 0.53
N LYS A 25 6.55 13.43 1.61
CA LYS A 25 7.48 12.31 1.80
C LYS A 25 6.80 11.02 2.20
N VAL A 26 7.36 9.91 1.73
CA VAL A 26 7.08 8.58 2.28
C VAL A 26 7.75 8.49 3.65
N VAL A 27 6.95 8.35 4.69
CA VAL A 27 7.41 8.36 6.10
C VAL A 27 7.42 6.97 6.73
N HIS A 28 6.73 6.02 6.13
CA HIS A 28 6.73 4.62 6.55
C HIS A 28 6.46 3.71 5.37
N TRP A 29 7.21 2.62 5.25
CA TRP A 29 7.06 1.64 4.18
C TRP A 29 7.57 0.30 4.65
N ASP A 30 6.67 -0.68 4.87
CA ASP A 30 7.04 -1.96 5.46
C ASP A 30 6.04 -3.08 5.09
N ASN A 31 6.48 -4.31 5.27
CA ASN A 31 5.63 -5.49 5.26
C ASN A 31 5.17 -5.84 6.67
N VAL A 32 3.87 -6.02 6.83
CA VAL A 32 3.21 -6.35 8.09
C VAL A 32 2.51 -7.70 7.98
N THR A 33 2.60 -8.53 9.01
CA THR A 33 1.76 -9.72 9.11
C THR A 33 0.49 -9.43 9.91
N LEU A 34 -0.65 -9.86 9.39
CA LEU A 34 -1.93 -9.75 10.12
C LEU A 34 -2.09 -10.85 11.17
N VAL A 35 -1.38 -11.97 11.00
CA VAL A 35 -1.47 -13.14 11.89
C VAL A 35 -0.12 -13.37 12.54
N HIS A 36 0.07 -12.85 13.74
CA HIS A 36 1.34 -12.94 14.47
C HIS A 36 1.58 -14.32 15.07
N ASN A 37 0.52 -15.00 15.51
CA ASN A 37 0.62 -16.30 16.18
C ASN A 37 -0.39 -17.30 15.63
N GLY A 38 0.07 -18.52 15.36
CA GLY A 38 -0.79 -19.64 15.00
C GLY A 38 -1.26 -19.67 13.55
N ARG A 39 -2.37 -20.36 13.33
CA ARG A 39 -2.98 -20.55 12.01
C ARG A 39 -3.94 -19.38 11.71
N TYR A 40 -3.95 -18.93 10.47
CA TYR A 40 -4.97 -18.01 9.99
C TYR A 40 -6.39 -18.61 10.10
N LEU A 41 -7.30 -17.87 10.71
CA LEU A 41 -8.70 -18.23 10.86
C LEU A 41 -9.58 -17.15 10.19
N PRO A 42 -10.29 -17.48 9.10
CA PRO A 42 -11.13 -16.51 8.38
C PRO A 42 -12.16 -15.79 9.24
N ALA A 43 -12.68 -16.47 10.28
CA ALA A 43 -13.62 -15.87 11.22
C ALA A 43 -13.05 -14.67 11.99
N ASN A 44 -11.72 -14.56 12.07
CA ASN A 44 -11.03 -13.49 12.81
C ASN A 44 -10.61 -12.33 11.91
N ASN A 45 -11.02 -12.27 10.64
CA ASN A 45 -10.59 -11.22 9.71
C ASN A 45 -10.85 -9.81 10.24
N VAL A 46 -11.98 -9.57 10.88
CA VAL A 46 -12.30 -8.26 11.47
C VAL A 46 -11.32 -7.92 12.59
N GLN A 47 -10.99 -8.88 13.45
CA GLN A 47 -10.06 -8.66 14.56
C GLN A 47 -8.65 -8.41 14.03
N TYR A 48 -8.18 -9.18 13.06
CA TYR A 48 -6.85 -8.95 12.44
C TYR A 48 -6.72 -7.54 11.86
N VAL A 49 -7.75 -7.05 11.17
CA VAL A 49 -7.73 -5.68 10.62
C VAL A 49 -7.75 -4.63 11.74
N ARG A 50 -8.57 -4.83 12.79
CA ARG A 50 -8.62 -3.90 13.93
C ARG A 50 -7.28 -3.81 14.65
N ASP A 51 -6.63 -4.95 14.90
CA ASP A 51 -5.32 -5.00 15.57
C ASP A 51 -4.25 -4.33 14.68
N PHE A 52 -4.27 -4.58 13.38
CA PHE A 52 -3.39 -3.90 12.42
C PHE A 52 -3.55 -2.38 12.48
N ILE A 53 -4.79 -1.88 12.41
CA ILE A 53 -5.08 -0.45 12.46
C ILE A 53 -4.66 0.14 13.82
N ALA A 54 -4.91 -0.55 14.92
CA ALA A 54 -4.52 -0.11 16.25
C ALA A 54 -2.98 -0.02 16.39
N ASN A 55 -2.25 -1.00 15.88
CA ASN A 55 -0.79 -1.01 15.87
C ASN A 55 -0.18 0.10 14.99
N GLN A 56 -0.92 0.58 14.00
CA GLN A 56 -0.54 1.68 13.10
C GLN A 56 -1.37 2.95 13.36
N SER A 57 -1.87 3.12 14.58
CA SER A 57 -2.83 4.18 14.96
C SER A 57 -2.35 5.59 14.65
N LEU A 58 -1.04 5.86 14.76
CA LEU A 58 -0.43 7.15 14.38
C LEU A 58 -0.83 7.59 12.97
N TYR A 59 -0.79 6.66 12.03
CA TYR A 59 -1.09 6.94 10.62
C TYR A 59 -2.59 6.92 10.34
N PHE A 60 -3.30 5.89 10.81
CA PHE A 60 -4.73 5.73 10.52
C PHE A 60 -5.62 6.79 11.16
N THR A 61 -5.28 7.28 12.36
CA THR A 61 -6.00 8.39 13.01
C THR A 61 -5.93 9.67 12.18
N ASN A 62 -4.80 9.93 11.55
CA ASN A 62 -4.55 11.12 10.74
C ASN A 62 -4.63 10.85 9.23
N ALA A 63 -5.23 9.73 8.83
CA ALA A 63 -5.36 9.39 7.42
C ALA A 63 -6.33 10.35 6.72
N PHE A 64 -5.85 11.02 5.70
CA PHE A 64 -6.66 11.77 4.74
C PHE A 64 -7.32 10.83 3.73
N MET A 65 -6.58 9.84 3.26
CA MET A 65 -7.03 8.84 2.29
C MET A 65 -6.39 7.48 2.58
N VAL A 66 -7.18 6.41 2.46
CA VAL A 66 -6.73 5.03 2.51
C VAL A 66 -6.94 4.39 1.15
N LEU A 67 -5.86 3.98 0.51
CA LEU A 67 -5.84 3.33 -0.80
C LEU A 67 -5.66 1.83 -0.57
N VAL A 68 -6.50 1.02 -1.17
CA VAL A 68 -6.40 -0.44 -1.05
C VAL A 68 -6.35 -1.05 -2.44
N GLU A 69 -5.37 -1.90 -2.71
CA GLU A 69 -5.34 -2.66 -3.94
C GLU A 69 -6.52 -3.64 -3.98
N ARG A 70 -7.27 -3.63 -5.08
CA ARG A 70 -8.40 -4.55 -5.29
C ARG A 70 -7.95 -5.99 -5.29
N GLN A 71 -8.55 -6.77 -4.41
CA GLN A 71 -8.21 -8.17 -4.23
C GLN A 71 -9.11 -9.11 -5.07
N ILE A 72 -8.55 -10.27 -5.45
CA ILE A 72 -9.26 -11.30 -6.22
C ILE A 72 -9.58 -12.51 -5.32
N ARG A 73 -8.67 -12.86 -4.41
CA ARG A 73 -8.82 -14.02 -3.53
C ARG A 73 -9.82 -13.74 -2.43
N CYS A 74 -10.75 -14.66 -2.18
CA CYS A 74 -11.88 -14.53 -1.27
C CYS A 74 -11.47 -13.99 0.12
N ASN A 75 -10.50 -14.60 0.79
CA ASN A 75 -10.08 -14.18 2.13
C ASN A 75 -9.49 -12.77 2.14
N MET A 76 -8.76 -12.39 1.11
CA MET A 76 -8.19 -11.04 0.99
C MET A 76 -9.25 -10.00 0.65
N ARG A 77 -10.29 -10.38 -0.10
CA ARG A 77 -11.45 -9.50 -0.35
C ARG A 77 -12.24 -9.20 0.92
N ILE A 78 -12.31 -10.14 1.85
CA ILE A 78 -12.96 -9.89 3.15
C ILE A 78 -12.14 -8.84 3.92
N ILE A 79 -10.81 -8.94 3.95
CA ILE A 79 -9.93 -7.96 4.58
C ILE A 79 -10.07 -6.59 3.90
N GLU A 80 -10.06 -6.55 2.57
CA GLU A 80 -10.32 -5.33 1.77
C GLU A 80 -11.65 -4.69 2.18
N ALA A 81 -12.73 -5.49 2.25
CA ALA A 81 -14.07 -5.00 2.60
C ALA A 81 -14.14 -4.45 4.04
N VAL A 82 -13.45 -5.08 4.99
CA VAL A 82 -13.39 -4.58 6.38
C VAL A 82 -12.65 -3.24 6.44
N ILE A 83 -11.52 -3.10 5.75
CA ILE A 83 -10.79 -1.83 5.68
C ILE A 83 -11.68 -0.76 5.03
N GLN A 84 -12.33 -1.07 3.91
CA GLN A 84 -13.24 -0.15 3.22
C GLN A 84 -14.41 0.28 4.11
N ALA A 85 -14.98 -0.64 4.88
CA ALA A 85 -16.09 -0.31 5.80
C ALA A 85 -15.65 0.62 6.93
N LEU A 86 -14.45 0.42 7.49
CA LEU A 86 -13.90 1.26 8.57
C LEU A 86 -13.51 2.67 8.11
N PHE A 87 -13.15 2.82 6.86
CA PHE A 87 -12.72 4.11 6.27
C PHE A 87 -13.63 4.56 5.12
N PHE A 88 -14.88 4.22 5.13
CA PHE A 88 -15.85 4.36 4.04
C PHE A 88 -15.76 5.69 3.27
N GLU A 89 -15.72 6.82 3.98
CA GLU A 89 -15.69 8.16 3.36
C GLU A 89 -14.33 8.54 2.75
N ARG A 90 -13.27 7.84 3.11
CA ARG A 90 -11.88 8.13 2.74
C ARG A 90 -11.10 6.88 2.32
N CYS A 91 -11.79 5.90 1.74
CA CYS A 91 -11.17 4.68 1.21
C CYS A 91 -11.42 4.56 -0.29
N LEU A 92 -10.36 4.32 -1.04
CA LEU A 92 -10.42 4.10 -2.48
C LEU A 92 -9.84 2.73 -2.83
N ILE A 93 -10.65 1.89 -3.48
CA ILE A 93 -10.21 0.59 -3.98
C ILE A 93 -9.71 0.75 -5.42
N ILE A 94 -8.45 0.45 -5.66
CA ILE A 94 -7.78 0.67 -6.95
C ILE A 94 -7.35 -0.67 -7.56
N SER A 95 -7.59 -0.83 -8.84
CA SER A 95 -7.19 -2.05 -9.57
C SER A 95 -5.68 -2.09 -9.82
N ALA A 96 -5.01 -3.19 -9.44
CA ALA A 96 -3.61 -3.45 -9.78
C ALA A 96 -3.34 -3.34 -11.29
N ARG A 97 -4.30 -3.76 -12.11
CA ARG A 97 -4.20 -3.63 -13.57
C ARG A 97 -4.11 -2.18 -14.00
N SER A 98 -4.95 -1.30 -13.46
CA SER A 98 -4.95 0.13 -13.80
C SER A 98 -3.62 0.77 -13.43
N VAL A 99 -3.09 0.46 -12.24
CA VAL A 99 -1.78 0.93 -11.78
C VAL A 99 -0.67 0.47 -12.73
N LYS A 100 -0.60 -0.83 -13.02
CA LYS A 100 0.45 -1.39 -13.90
C LYS A 100 0.34 -0.92 -15.35
N MET A 101 -0.86 -0.67 -15.84
CA MET A 101 -1.05 -0.06 -17.17
C MET A 101 -0.56 1.39 -17.22
N HIS A 102 -0.82 2.19 -16.19
CA HIS A 102 -0.39 3.58 -16.10
C HIS A 102 1.14 3.72 -16.23
N TYR A 103 1.88 2.81 -15.59
CA TYR A 103 3.35 2.80 -15.63
C TYR A 103 3.95 1.93 -16.74
N GLY A 104 3.15 1.37 -17.66
CA GLY A 104 3.65 0.51 -18.74
C GLY A 104 4.21 -0.84 -18.28
N LEU A 105 3.85 -1.29 -17.08
CA LEU A 105 4.39 -2.51 -16.45
C LEU A 105 3.56 -3.77 -16.76
N SER A 106 2.43 -3.62 -17.43
CA SER A 106 1.50 -4.72 -17.70
C SER A 106 1.97 -5.59 -18.86
N THR A 107 2.09 -6.92 -18.62
CA THR A 107 2.37 -7.93 -19.63
C THR A 107 1.43 -9.11 -19.46
N LYS A 108 1.51 -10.10 -20.36
CA LYS A 108 0.77 -11.36 -20.25
C LYS A 108 1.29 -12.29 -19.15
N SER A 109 2.52 -12.05 -18.65
CA SER A 109 3.17 -12.87 -17.63
C SER A 109 3.05 -12.24 -16.26
N TYR A 110 2.40 -12.92 -15.32
CA TYR A 110 2.31 -12.50 -13.91
C TYR A 110 3.70 -12.33 -13.26
N LYS A 111 4.61 -13.28 -13.52
CA LYS A 111 5.99 -13.22 -13.00
C LYS A 111 6.74 -12.00 -13.55
N ALA A 112 6.60 -11.71 -14.84
CA ALA A 112 7.24 -10.55 -15.45
C ALA A 112 6.67 -9.24 -14.88
N ASN A 113 5.36 -9.16 -14.64
CA ASN A 113 4.74 -7.98 -14.03
C ASN A 113 5.27 -7.70 -12.62
N LYS A 114 5.49 -8.75 -11.81
CA LYS A 114 6.11 -8.60 -10.48
C LYS A 114 7.55 -8.12 -10.57
N GLN A 115 8.34 -8.71 -11.45
CA GLN A 115 9.73 -8.29 -11.64
C GLN A 115 9.83 -6.83 -12.09
N ARG A 116 9.03 -6.42 -13.06
CA ARG A 116 8.98 -5.02 -13.52
C ARG A 116 8.54 -4.04 -12.44
N ALA A 117 7.62 -4.43 -11.56
CA ALA A 117 7.22 -3.60 -10.42
C ALA A 117 8.41 -3.36 -9.46
N VAL A 118 9.19 -4.41 -9.17
CA VAL A 118 10.40 -4.31 -8.33
C VAL A 118 11.45 -3.43 -8.99
N GLU A 119 11.73 -3.62 -10.29
CA GLU A 119 12.68 -2.81 -11.05
C GLU A 119 12.28 -1.32 -11.07
N TRP A 120 11.00 -1.05 -11.30
CA TRP A 120 10.46 0.30 -11.25
C TRP A 120 10.67 0.95 -9.89
N ALA A 121 10.37 0.22 -8.79
CA ALA A 121 10.56 0.73 -7.44
C ALA A 121 12.05 1.03 -7.13
N GLN A 122 12.97 0.17 -7.58
CA GLN A 122 14.41 0.38 -7.44
C GLN A 122 14.88 1.63 -8.18
N GLU A 123 14.42 1.82 -9.41
CA GLU A 123 14.72 3.00 -10.22
C GLU A 123 14.14 4.26 -9.58
N PHE A 124 12.90 4.21 -9.11
CA PHE A 124 12.24 5.34 -8.42
C PHE A 124 12.99 5.75 -7.15
N ILE A 125 13.40 4.81 -6.30
CA ILE A 125 14.20 5.09 -5.11
C ILE A 125 15.53 5.78 -5.49
N SER A 126 16.17 5.32 -6.56
CA SER A 126 17.46 5.83 -6.99
C SER A 126 17.37 7.24 -7.61
N SER A 127 16.31 7.50 -8.38
CA SER A 127 16.10 8.76 -9.08
C SER A 127 15.46 9.85 -8.22
N SER A 128 14.73 9.45 -7.16
CA SER A 128 13.93 10.36 -6.32
C SER A 128 14.12 10.10 -4.83
N PRO A 129 15.36 10.04 -4.31
CA PRO A 129 15.62 9.71 -2.91
C PRO A 129 15.03 10.74 -1.94
N GLN A 130 14.83 11.99 -2.38
CA GLN A 130 14.22 13.06 -1.58
C GLN A 130 12.76 12.81 -1.21
N VAL A 131 12.07 11.89 -1.91
CA VAL A 131 10.68 11.50 -1.63
C VAL A 131 10.58 10.63 -0.37
N PHE A 132 11.68 10.05 0.08
CA PHE A 132 11.71 9.20 1.27
C PHE A 132 12.31 9.94 2.46
N THR A 133 11.77 9.69 3.67
CA THR A 133 12.49 10.06 4.90
C THR A 133 13.68 9.13 5.11
N ASN A 134 14.71 9.60 5.78
CA ASN A 134 15.94 8.83 6.02
C ASN A 134 15.63 7.43 6.57
N GLY A 135 16.07 6.41 5.88
CA GLY A 135 15.95 5.00 6.29
C GLY A 135 14.64 4.31 5.88
N THR A 136 13.64 5.03 5.37
CA THR A 136 12.37 4.39 4.94
C THR A 136 12.59 3.42 3.78
N GLU A 137 13.49 3.73 2.85
CA GLU A 137 13.87 2.86 1.74
C GLU A 137 14.65 1.60 2.17
N ALA A 138 15.20 1.60 3.40
CA ALA A 138 15.93 0.45 3.92
C ALA A 138 15.00 -0.78 4.09
N ALA A 139 13.74 -0.59 4.43
CA ALA A 139 12.75 -1.66 4.49
C ALA A 139 12.62 -2.39 3.16
N PHE A 140 12.61 -1.65 2.04
CA PHE A 140 12.60 -2.25 0.71
C PHE A 140 13.88 -3.06 0.44
N ARG A 141 15.06 -2.49 0.69
CA ARG A 141 16.35 -3.16 0.42
C ARG A 141 16.53 -4.43 1.23
N ASN A 142 15.98 -4.50 2.45
CA ASN A 142 16.11 -5.61 3.38
C ASN A 142 14.97 -6.63 3.30
N SER A 143 13.91 -6.34 2.54
CA SER A 143 12.75 -7.23 2.45
C SER A 143 13.01 -8.45 1.58
N LYS A 144 12.45 -9.59 2.00
CA LYS A 144 12.32 -10.79 1.17
C LYS A 144 11.12 -10.75 0.22
N LYS A 145 10.24 -9.75 0.36
CA LYS A 145 8.99 -9.54 -0.36
C LYS A 145 8.97 -8.17 -1.04
N LEU A 146 9.94 -7.98 -1.93
CA LEU A 146 10.11 -6.73 -2.69
C LEU A 146 8.91 -6.41 -3.58
N ASP A 147 8.25 -7.44 -4.12
CA ASP A 147 7.09 -7.31 -4.99
C ASP A 147 5.88 -6.69 -4.26
N ASP A 148 5.60 -7.13 -3.03
CA ASP A 148 4.50 -6.60 -2.24
C ASP A 148 4.76 -5.12 -1.84
N LEU A 149 6.01 -4.80 -1.47
CA LEU A 149 6.41 -3.40 -1.21
C LEU A 149 6.32 -2.54 -2.48
N ALA A 150 6.80 -3.04 -3.61
CA ALA A 150 6.73 -2.31 -4.88
C ALA A 150 5.27 -2.02 -5.27
N ASP A 151 4.36 -2.98 -5.07
CA ASP A 151 2.93 -2.82 -5.40
C ASP A 151 2.27 -1.74 -4.52
N SER A 152 2.59 -1.64 -3.21
CA SER A 152 2.06 -0.56 -2.36
C SER A 152 2.62 0.82 -2.71
N LEU A 153 3.91 0.93 -3.10
CA LEU A 153 4.49 2.18 -3.57
C LEU A 153 3.87 2.61 -4.90
N LEU A 154 3.74 1.69 -5.86
CA LEU A 154 3.08 1.95 -7.14
C LEU A 154 1.64 2.45 -6.96
N LEU A 155 0.90 1.84 -6.03
CA LEU A 155 -0.46 2.24 -5.70
C LEU A 155 -0.52 3.69 -5.18
N LEU A 156 0.41 4.05 -4.27
CA LEU A 156 0.56 5.40 -3.76
C LEU A 156 0.86 6.39 -4.87
N MET A 157 1.88 6.11 -5.68
CA MET A 157 2.32 7.03 -6.74
C MET A 157 1.25 7.19 -7.81
N TYR A 158 0.55 6.12 -8.18
CA TYR A 158 -0.57 6.18 -9.10
C TYR A 158 -1.67 7.13 -8.60
N TYR A 159 -1.99 7.09 -7.32
CA TYR A 159 -2.95 8.00 -6.73
C TYR A 159 -2.47 9.45 -6.79
N LEU A 160 -1.22 9.70 -6.44
CA LEU A 160 -0.64 11.05 -6.51
C LEU A 160 -0.65 11.58 -7.95
N ASP A 161 -0.31 10.77 -8.94
CA ASP A 161 -0.27 11.17 -10.35
C ASP A 161 -1.67 11.47 -10.93
N THR A 162 -2.68 10.69 -10.52
CA THR A 162 -4.00 10.73 -11.16
C THR A 162 -5.04 11.56 -10.42
N TYR A 163 -4.88 11.73 -9.10
CA TYR A 163 -5.91 12.37 -8.25
C TYR A 163 -5.41 13.64 -7.54
N SER A 164 -4.11 13.89 -7.42
CA SER A 164 -3.60 15.07 -6.71
C SER A 164 -4.00 16.38 -7.38
N ASN A 165 -4.16 16.41 -8.68
CA ASN A 165 -4.67 17.60 -9.42
C ASN A 165 -6.13 17.96 -9.08
N LYS A 166 -6.88 17.05 -8.45
CA LYS A 166 -8.25 17.31 -7.97
C LYS A 166 -8.28 17.84 -6.53
N LEU A 167 -7.19 17.73 -5.79
CA LEU A 167 -7.08 18.17 -4.40
C LEU A 167 -6.70 19.66 -4.26
N THR A 168 -6.24 20.28 -5.35
CA THR A 168 -5.86 21.72 -5.37
C THR A 168 -6.98 22.66 -5.80
N VAL A 169 -8.17 22.13 -6.07
CA VAL A 169 -9.36 22.90 -6.52
C VAL A 169 -10.51 22.73 -5.52
N GLY A 170 -10.25 22.99 -4.24
CA GLY A 170 -11.28 22.99 -3.21
C GLY A 170 -11.05 24.09 -2.20
#